data_f5b5c2e409b615ae4319325e0c5adc98
#
_entry.id   f5b5c2e409b615ae4319325e0c5adc98
#
_cell.length_a   1.000
_cell.length_b   1.000
_cell.length_c   1.000
_cell.angle_alpha   90.00
_cell.angle_beta   90.00
_cell.angle_gamma   90.00
#
_symmetry.space_group_name_H-M   'P 1'
#
loop_
_entity.id
_entity.type
_entity.pdbx_description
1 polymer ?
#
loop_
_entity_poly.entity_id
_entity_poly.type
_entity_poly.pdbx_seq_one_letter_code
_entity_poly.pdbx_strand_id
1 'polypeptide(L)'
;KFKLNVCNNLPQAILGVGVGCYEDSEHMAAIRDGLRAEVEAVAKAKGIDLSMINAKSGRGSAVKASARYSTLQDIDSGRHTEIDMFSGAMMRMGKELGIPTPYNEYTYHMIKALEEKNDGVFEYQGENDRVSWSK
;
A
#
# COMPACT_ATOMS: atom_id res chain seq x y z
N LYS A 1 9.43 10.87 -0.54
CA LYS A 1 8.04 10.85 -0.96
C LYS A 1 7.56 9.50 -1.37
N PHE A 2 8.38 8.77 -2.13
CA PHE A 2 8.03 7.40 -2.50
C PHE A 2 7.79 6.55 -1.24
N LYS A 3 8.64 6.69 -0.23
CA LYS A 3 8.51 5.91 1.00
C LYS A 3 7.17 6.20 1.67
N LEU A 4 6.78 7.46 1.76
CA LEU A 4 5.50 7.79 2.39
C LEU A 4 4.33 7.26 1.59
N ASN A 5 4.41 7.28 0.26
CA ASN A 5 3.34 6.75 -0.57
C ASN A 5 3.16 5.27 -0.35
N VAL A 6 4.27 4.52 -0.24
CA VAL A 6 4.18 3.08 0.00
C VAL A 6 3.71 2.79 1.42
N CYS A 7 4.32 3.43 2.42
CA CYS A 7 4.07 3.07 3.82
C CYS A 7 2.75 3.58 4.35
N ASN A 8 2.40 4.81 4.00
CA ASN A 8 1.24 5.46 4.61
C ASN A 8 0.01 5.48 3.71
N ASN A 9 0.17 5.51 2.38
CA ASN A 9 -0.99 5.59 1.52
C ASN A 9 -1.65 4.24 1.27
N LEU A 10 -0.85 3.19 1.17
CA LEU A 10 -1.38 1.92 0.68
C LEU A 10 -2.18 1.14 1.72
N PRO A 11 -1.72 0.97 2.97
CA PRO A 11 -2.55 0.26 3.93
C PRO A 11 -3.87 0.98 4.22
N GLN A 12 -3.83 2.31 4.27
CA GLN A 12 -5.02 3.10 4.44
C GLN A 12 -6.03 2.81 3.32
N ALA A 13 -5.55 2.68 2.09
CA ALA A 13 -6.42 2.43 0.95
C ALA A 13 -7.09 1.06 1.07
N ILE A 14 -6.38 0.06 1.57
CA ILE A 14 -6.94 -1.27 1.73
C ILE A 14 -8.05 -1.26 2.78
N LEU A 15 -7.79 -0.62 3.92
CA LEU A 15 -8.77 -0.62 5.01
C LEU A 15 -9.89 0.39 4.77
N GLY A 16 -9.65 1.43 4.00
CA GLY A 16 -10.67 2.40 3.64
C GLY A 16 -10.97 3.43 4.72
N VAL A 17 -9.97 3.76 5.55
CA VAL A 17 -10.18 4.68 6.67
C VAL A 17 -9.14 5.79 6.65
N GLY A 18 -9.33 6.79 7.46
CA GLY A 18 -8.40 7.91 7.55
C GLY A 18 -7.06 7.52 8.15
N VAL A 19 -6.10 8.42 8.02
CA VAL A 19 -4.70 8.14 8.37
C VAL A 19 -4.52 7.94 9.89
N GLY A 20 -5.47 8.34 10.69
CA GLY A 20 -5.41 8.09 12.13
C GLY A 20 -5.38 6.61 12.48
N CYS A 21 -5.71 5.73 11.53
CA CYS A 21 -5.68 4.29 11.78
C CYS A 21 -4.30 3.81 12.24
N TYR A 22 -3.23 4.50 11.87
CA TYR A 22 -1.90 4.08 12.28
C TYR A 22 -1.61 4.38 13.76
N GLU A 23 -2.31 5.36 14.33
CA GLU A 23 -2.18 5.63 15.74
C GLU A 23 -3.14 4.81 16.56
N ASP A 24 -4.31 4.54 16.01
CA ASP A 24 -5.36 3.87 16.75
C ASP A 24 -5.27 2.35 16.71
N SER A 25 -4.49 1.79 15.81
CA SER A 25 -4.38 0.35 15.66
C SER A 25 -2.93 -0.09 15.62
N GLU A 26 -2.52 -0.92 16.56
CA GLU A 26 -1.19 -1.49 16.54
C GLU A 26 -0.98 -2.38 15.31
N HIS A 27 -2.06 -2.95 14.80
CA HIS A 27 -1.96 -3.80 13.61
C HIS A 27 -1.71 -2.98 12.35
N MET A 28 -2.38 -1.84 12.22
CA MET A 28 -2.11 -0.95 11.08
C MET A 28 -0.71 -0.36 11.17
N ALA A 29 -0.27 -0.03 12.39
CA ALA A 29 1.10 0.46 12.57
C ALA A 29 2.11 -0.62 12.21
N ALA A 30 1.83 -1.88 12.53
CA ALA A 30 2.73 -2.98 12.19
C ALA A 30 2.86 -3.18 10.69
N ILE A 31 1.75 -3.05 9.96
CA ILE A 31 1.77 -3.16 8.49
C ILE A 31 2.57 -2.01 7.89
N ARG A 32 2.35 -0.79 8.38
CA ARG A 32 3.10 0.37 7.93
C ARG A 32 4.59 0.17 8.17
N ASP A 33 4.95 -0.33 9.35
CA ASP A 33 6.35 -0.52 9.70
C ASP A 33 7.00 -1.63 8.87
N GLY A 34 6.23 -2.68 8.52
CA GLY A 34 6.73 -3.73 7.64
C GLY A 34 7.02 -3.22 6.24
N LEU A 35 6.12 -2.38 5.72
CA LEU A 35 6.35 -1.76 4.41
C LEU A 35 7.55 -0.83 4.47
N ARG A 36 7.68 -0.06 5.56
CA ARG A 36 8.80 0.85 5.73
C ARG A 36 10.12 0.09 5.74
N ALA A 37 10.17 -1.02 6.45
CA ALA A 37 11.39 -1.82 6.53
C ALA A 37 11.82 -2.31 5.15
N GLU A 38 10.86 -2.71 4.32
CA GLU A 38 11.17 -3.16 2.96
C GLU A 38 11.69 -2.02 2.10
N VAL A 39 11.08 -0.84 2.19
CA VAL A 39 11.55 0.32 1.44
C VAL A 39 12.96 0.70 1.88
N GLU A 40 13.20 0.69 3.18
CA GLU A 40 14.52 1.05 3.70
C GLU A 40 15.59 0.03 3.30
N ALA A 41 15.25 -1.25 3.28
CA ALA A 41 16.19 -2.29 2.87
C ALA A 41 16.58 -2.12 1.40
N VAL A 42 15.60 -1.84 0.54
CA VAL A 42 15.87 -1.62 -0.88
C VAL A 42 16.68 -0.35 -1.07
N ALA A 43 16.34 0.73 -0.36
CA ALA A 43 17.07 1.99 -0.47
C ALA A 43 18.51 1.81 -0.03
N LYS A 44 18.74 1.08 1.05
CA LYS A 44 20.09 0.84 1.55
C LYS A 44 20.90 0.06 0.52
N ALA A 45 20.31 -0.96 -0.09
CA ALA A 45 21.00 -1.77 -1.09
C ALA A 45 21.35 -0.94 -2.33
N LYS A 46 20.54 0.09 -2.62
CA LYS A 46 20.81 0.96 -3.76
C LYS A 46 21.71 2.14 -3.38
N GLY A 47 22.16 2.22 -2.14
CA GLY A 47 23.00 3.31 -1.69
C GLY A 47 22.29 4.63 -1.41
N ILE A 48 20.97 4.58 -1.20
CA ILE A 48 20.20 5.78 -0.93
C ILE A 48 20.06 5.96 0.57
N ASP A 49 20.39 7.13 1.08
CA ASP A 49 20.28 7.43 2.51
C ASP A 49 18.96 8.14 2.76
N LEU A 50 18.03 7.46 3.42
CA LEU A 50 16.72 8.02 3.71
C LEU A 50 16.68 8.80 5.02
N SER A 51 17.74 8.79 5.81
CA SER A 51 17.70 9.47 7.10
C SER A 51 17.50 10.97 6.97
N MET A 52 18.11 11.59 5.99
CA MET A 52 17.94 13.03 5.79
C MET A 52 16.54 13.37 5.31
N ILE A 53 15.96 12.51 4.51
CA ILE A 53 14.59 12.72 4.03
C ILE A 53 13.63 12.63 5.20
N ASN A 54 13.84 11.66 6.09
CA ASN A 54 12.98 11.49 7.25
C ASN A 54 13.06 12.72 8.16
N ALA A 55 14.25 13.26 8.35
CA ALA A 55 14.41 14.42 9.20
C ALA A 55 13.65 15.63 8.68
N LYS A 56 13.56 15.76 7.35
CA LYS A 56 12.85 16.88 6.81
C LYS A 56 11.36 16.66 6.78
N SER A 57 10.93 15.44 6.54
CA SER A 57 9.51 15.21 6.40
C SER A 57 8.80 15.07 7.73
N GLY A 58 9.50 14.98 8.78
CA GLY A 58 8.89 14.76 10.06
C GLY A 58 8.26 15.92 10.74
N ARG A 59 8.26 17.14 10.25
CA ARG A 59 7.85 18.17 10.85
C ARG A 59 6.71 18.53 10.59
N GLY A 60 6.04 18.44 10.81
CA GLY A 60 4.99 18.62 10.49
C GLY A 60 3.94 19.33 10.79
N SER A 61 3.12 19.54 9.97
CA SER A 61 1.91 20.04 10.23
C SER A 61 1.08 18.94 10.72
N ALA A 62 0.17 19.23 11.57
CA ALA A 62 -0.79 18.28 12.06
C ALA A 62 -1.67 17.83 10.92
N VAL A 63 -1.89 16.53 10.84
CA VAL A 63 -2.74 15.95 9.81
C VAL A 63 -3.98 15.41 10.51
N LYS A 64 -5.15 15.66 9.96
CA LYS A 64 -6.39 15.18 10.56
C LYS A 64 -6.44 13.66 10.48
N ALA A 65 -6.95 13.03 11.53
CA ALA A 65 -7.08 11.56 11.56
C ALA A 65 -7.95 11.03 10.41
N SER A 66 -8.86 11.87 9.91
CA SER A 66 -9.72 11.47 8.81
C SER A 66 -9.09 11.66 7.44
N ALA A 67 -7.86 12.13 7.36
CA ALA A 67 -7.22 12.42 6.08
C ALA A 67 -7.12 11.16 5.21
N ARG A 68 -7.44 11.32 3.94
CA ARG A 68 -7.43 10.23 2.98
C ARG A 68 -6.50 10.60 1.86
N TYR A 69 -5.46 9.78 1.66
CA TYR A 69 -4.44 10.10 0.67
C TYR A 69 -4.84 9.61 -0.73
N SER A 70 -3.98 9.87 -1.70
CA SER A 70 -4.35 9.72 -3.11
C SER A 70 -4.80 8.31 -3.49
N THR A 71 -4.13 7.27 -2.99
CA THR A 71 -4.50 5.91 -3.36
C THR A 71 -5.92 5.58 -2.89
N LEU A 72 -6.25 5.95 -1.64
CA LEU A 72 -7.60 5.74 -1.14
C LEU A 72 -8.62 6.57 -1.92
N GLN A 73 -8.26 7.80 -2.28
CA GLN A 73 -9.14 8.63 -3.08
C GLN A 73 -9.42 7.99 -4.43
N ASP A 74 -8.42 7.37 -5.05
CA ASP A 74 -8.62 6.68 -6.32
C ASP A 74 -9.57 5.50 -6.15
N ILE A 75 -9.38 4.71 -5.10
CA ILE A 75 -10.23 3.55 -4.83
C ILE A 75 -11.67 4.02 -4.58
N ASP A 76 -11.85 5.05 -3.76
CA ASP A 76 -13.19 5.56 -3.45
C ASP A 76 -13.91 6.10 -4.69
N SER A 77 -13.16 6.61 -5.65
CA SER A 77 -13.73 7.18 -6.87
C SER A 77 -13.85 6.15 -7.99
N GLY A 78 -13.47 4.91 -7.75
CA GLY A 78 -13.50 3.87 -8.77
C GLY A 78 -12.42 3.98 -9.82
N ARG A 79 -11.38 4.80 -9.59
CA ARG A 79 -10.28 4.92 -10.52
C ARG A 79 -9.23 3.89 -10.22
N HIS A 80 -8.43 3.54 -11.21
CA HIS A 80 -7.27 2.69 -10.99
C HIS A 80 -6.17 3.52 -10.36
N THR A 81 -5.38 2.88 -9.53
CA THR A 81 -4.35 3.56 -8.73
C THR A 81 -2.99 3.48 -9.41
N GLU A 82 -2.00 4.08 -8.79
CA GLU A 82 -0.63 4.00 -9.26
C GLU A 82 0.14 2.90 -8.56
N ILE A 83 -0.55 1.82 -8.18
CA ILE A 83 0.06 0.74 -7.39
C ILE A 83 1.28 0.12 -8.08
N ASP A 84 1.30 0.09 -9.41
CA ASP A 84 2.46 -0.45 -10.13
C ASP A 84 3.70 0.41 -9.95
N MET A 85 3.53 1.69 -9.67
CA MET A 85 4.65 2.60 -9.43
C MET A 85 5.07 2.60 -7.96
N PHE A 86 4.29 2.01 -7.08
CA PHE A 86 4.60 1.94 -5.66
C PHE A 86 5.00 0.51 -5.30
N SER A 87 4.08 -0.34 -4.88
CA SER A 87 4.41 -1.71 -4.51
C SER A 87 4.94 -2.53 -5.68
N GLY A 88 4.43 -2.28 -6.88
CA GLY A 88 4.95 -2.95 -8.07
C GLY A 88 6.42 -2.64 -8.29
N ALA A 89 6.79 -1.36 -8.14
CA ALA A 89 8.20 -0.96 -8.27
C ALA A 89 9.05 -1.60 -7.17
N MET A 90 8.52 -1.66 -5.94
CA MET A 90 9.22 -2.28 -4.82
C MET A 90 9.48 -3.76 -5.09
N MET A 91 8.50 -4.47 -5.65
CA MET A 91 8.66 -5.88 -5.96
C MET A 91 9.74 -6.09 -7.02
N ARG A 92 9.76 -5.24 -8.05
CA ARG A 92 10.77 -5.34 -9.10
C ARG A 92 12.17 -5.05 -8.56
N MET A 93 12.32 -4.00 -7.77
CA MET A 93 13.62 -3.65 -7.20
C MET A 93 14.09 -4.70 -6.22
N GLY A 94 13.19 -5.24 -5.42
CA GLY A 94 13.53 -6.29 -4.49
C GLY A 94 14.03 -7.53 -5.21
N LYS A 95 13.37 -7.89 -6.30
CA LYS A 95 13.77 -9.05 -7.06
C LYS A 95 15.18 -8.86 -7.66
N GLU A 96 15.46 -7.67 -8.19
CA GLU A 96 16.78 -7.39 -8.75
C GLU A 96 17.87 -7.41 -7.70
N LEU A 97 17.57 -6.98 -6.49
CA LEU A 97 18.55 -6.86 -5.43
C LEU A 97 18.59 -8.07 -4.50
N GLY A 98 17.73 -9.04 -4.72
CA GLY A 98 17.64 -10.22 -3.86
C GLY A 98 17.04 -9.93 -2.50
N ILE A 99 16.19 -8.92 -2.39
CA ILE A 99 15.56 -8.53 -1.14
C ILE A 99 14.09 -8.92 -1.17
N PRO A 100 13.62 -9.73 -0.21
CA PRO A 100 12.21 -10.10 -0.16
C PRO A 100 11.32 -8.90 0.16
N THR A 101 10.17 -8.82 -0.49
CA THR A 101 9.22 -7.73 -0.26
C THR A 101 7.81 -8.27 -0.03
N PRO A 102 7.62 -9.15 0.98
CA PRO A 102 6.32 -9.78 1.17
C PRO A 102 5.19 -8.82 1.52
N TYR A 103 5.47 -7.76 2.29
CA TYR A 103 4.43 -6.78 2.60
C TYR A 103 4.00 -6.03 1.34
N ASN A 104 4.94 -5.67 0.46
CA ASN A 104 4.60 -5.00 -0.78
C ASN A 104 3.88 -5.95 -1.73
N GLU A 105 4.25 -7.23 -1.74
CA GLU A 105 3.60 -8.20 -2.59
C GLU A 105 2.13 -8.36 -2.20
N TYR A 106 1.86 -8.51 -0.89
CA TYR A 106 0.49 -8.63 -0.40
C TYR A 106 -0.29 -7.35 -0.71
N THR A 107 0.32 -6.21 -0.45
CA THR A 107 -0.31 -4.91 -0.67
C THR A 107 -0.64 -4.70 -2.14
N TYR A 108 0.29 -5.06 -3.02
CA TYR A 108 0.07 -4.96 -4.46
C TYR A 108 -1.18 -5.73 -4.88
N HIS A 109 -1.26 -6.99 -4.45
CA HIS A 109 -2.39 -7.81 -4.85
C HIS A 109 -3.70 -7.35 -4.23
N MET A 110 -3.66 -6.86 -2.99
CA MET A 110 -4.87 -6.31 -2.37
C MET A 110 -5.40 -5.08 -3.09
N ILE A 111 -4.50 -4.17 -3.48
CA ILE A 111 -4.93 -2.98 -4.20
C ILE A 111 -5.45 -3.34 -5.59
N LYS A 112 -4.78 -4.28 -6.27
CA LYS A 112 -5.26 -4.75 -7.58
C LYS A 112 -6.65 -5.41 -7.45
N ALA A 113 -6.86 -6.16 -6.38
CA ALA A 113 -8.16 -6.79 -6.14
C ALA A 113 -9.23 -5.74 -5.86
N LEU A 114 -8.89 -4.66 -5.15
CA LEU A 114 -9.85 -3.57 -4.94
C LEU A 114 -10.21 -2.88 -6.25
N GLU A 115 -9.24 -2.71 -7.15
CA GLU A 115 -9.51 -2.16 -8.47
C GLU A 115 -10.44 -3.09 -9.25
N GLU A 116 -10.23 -4.40 -9.17
CA GLU A 116 -11.08 -5.36 -9.83
C GLU A 116 -12.50 -5.33 -9.25
N LYS A 117 -12.61 -5.18 -7.93
CA LYS A 117 -13.91 -5.07 -7.28
C LYS A 117 -14.67 -3.86 -7.84
N ASN A 118 -13.98 -2.74 -7.97
CA ASN A 118 -14.60 -1.53 -8.52
C ASN A 118 -14.96 -1.68 -10.00
N ASP A 119 -14.25 -2.54 -10.71
CA ASP A 119 -14.51 -2.80 -12.11
C ASP A 119 -15.62 -3.84 -12.33
N GLY A 120 -16.18 -4.38 -11.26
CA GLY A 120 -17.29 -5.31 -11.35
C GLY A 120 -16.92 -6.79 -11.48
N VAL A 121 -15.65 -7.11 -11.22
CA VAL A 121 -15.20 -8.50 -11.38
C VAL A 121 -15.87 -9.44 -10.39
N PHE A 122 -16.20 -8.95 -9.18
CA PHE A 122 -16.72 -9.82 -8.13
C PHE A 122 -18.24 -9.70 -7.98
N GLU A 123 -18.96 -9.71 -9.05
CA GLU A 123 -20.41 -9.65 -8.99
C GLU A 123 -20.99 -11.06 -9.07
N TYR A 124 -21.52 -11.55 -7.96
CA TYR A 124 -21.96 -12.92 -7.84
C TYR A 124 -23.47 -12.99 -7.86
N GLN A 125 -24.05 -12.96 -9.03
CA GLN A 125 -25.49 -13.06 -9.21
C GLN A 125 -25.80 -14.12 -10.24
N GLY A 126 -26.88 -14.83 -10.05
CA GLY A 126 -27.31 -15.88 -10.98
C GLY A 126 -26.29 -16.99 -11.07
N GLU A 127 -25.86 -17.28 -12.25
CA GLU A 127 -24.92 -18.38 -12.46
C GLU A 127 -23.55 -18.12 -11.89
N ASN A 128 -23.22 -16.86 -11.63
CA ASN A 128 -21.92 -16.55 -11.08
C ASN A 128 -21.90 -16.67 -9.56
N ASP A 129 -23.04 -17.10 -8.95
CA ASP A 129 -23.13 -17.17 -7.51
C ASP A 129 -22.64 -18.50 -7.01
N ARG A 130 -21.60 -19.07 -7.57
CA ARG A 130 -21.07 -20.33 -7.14
C ARG A 130 -19.58 -20.30 -7.13
N VAL A 131 -19.00 -21.06 -6.22
CA VAL A 131 -17.55 -21.19 -6.13
C VAL A 131 -17.20 -22.64 -6.34
N SER A 132 -16.21 -22.91 -7.19
CA SER A 132 -15.71 -24.25 -7.38
C SER A 132 -14.38 -24.36 -6.67
N TRP A 133 -14.32 -25.26 -5.70
CA TRP A 133 -13.09 -25.49 -4.96
C TRP A 133 -12.31 -26.69 -5.48
N SER A 134 -12.72 -27.24 -6.60
CA SER A 134 -12.12 -28.46 -7.10
C SER A 134 -10.87 -28.27 -7.90
N LYS A 135 -10.21 -27.17 -7.79
CA LYS A 135 -9.01 -27.02 -8.56
C LYS A 135 -7.81 -27.36 -7.87
#